data_6d6441b4ae16dcc73e8da05c16b3c89a
#
_entry.id   6d6441b4ae16dcc73e8da05c16b3c89a
#
_cell.length_a   1.000
_cell.length_b   1.000
_cell.length_c   1.000
_cell.angle_alpha   90.00
_cell.angle_beta   90.00
_cell.angle_gamma   90.00
#
_symmetry.space_group_name_H-M   'P 1'
#
loop_
_entity.id
_entity.type
_entity.pdbx_description
1 polymer ?
#
loop_
_entity_poly.entity_id
_entity_poly.type
_entity_poly.pdbx_seq_one_letter_code
_entity_poly.pdbx_strand_id
1 'polypeptide(L)'
;PIQYVADLVIHSATKLIDGQGRVLGGVTVGRKDLIREIYLFARNTGSALSPFNAWVLSKSMETLAIRVDRHCETALNVASFLEDHPEINWVKYPFLKSHPQYELAKRQMSQGGSIIAFEVNGGLEAGRRFFDQIKLLSLSSNLGDSRSIVTHPASTTHSKLAPEDRLAVGITDGMVRLSIGLEHPEYIIHDLKQALEIK
;
A
#
# COMPACT_ATOMS: atom_id res chain seq x y z
N PRO A 1 -11.62 14.08 -2.52
CA PRO A 1 -12.98 13.50 -2.31
C PRO A 1 -14.02 14.55 -1.94
N ILE A 2 -13.76 15.46 -1.00
CA ILE A 2 -14.70 16.54 -0.63
C ILE A 2 -15.11 17.38 -1.86
N GLN A 3 -14.17 17.72 -2.73
CA GLN A 3 -14.42 18.43 -4.00
C GLN A 3 -15.30 17.64 -4.98
N TYR A 4 -15.42 16.32 -4.79
CA TYR A 4 -16.24 15.39 -5.57
C TYR A 4 -17.50 14.94 -4.79
N VAL A 5 -18.10 15.88 -4.02
CA VAL A 5 -19.36 15.73 -3.28
C VAL A 5 -19.35 14.67 -2.16
N ALA A 6 -18.22 14.24 -1.66
CA ALA A 6 -18.18 13.39 -0.48
C ALA A 6 -18.53 14.20 0.77
N ASP A 7 -19.54 13.79 1.54
CA ASP A 7 -19.92 14.44 2.81
C ASP A 7 -18.89 14.21 3.91
N LEU A 8 -18.29 13.01 3.93
CA LEU A 8 -17.25 12.59 4.87
C LEU A 8 -16.12 11.86 4.13
N VAL A 9 -14.89 12.07 4.59
CA VAL A 9 -13.70 11.32 4.15
C VAL A 9 -13.02 10.75 5.38
N ILE A 10 -12.74 9.45 5.36
CA ILE A 10 -12.09 8.73 6.45
C ILE A 10 -10.72 8.26 5.98
N HIS A 11 -9.68 8.54 6.75
CA HIS A 11 -8.32 8.09 6.51
C HIS A 11 -7.85 7.17 7.62
N SER A 12 -7.19 6.07 7.25
CA SER A 12 -6.32 5.35 8.19
C SER A 12 -5.05 6.17 8.40
N ALA A 13 -4.97 6.88 9.52
CA ALA A 13 -3.79 7.67 9.84
C ALA A 13 -2.58 6.79 10.23
N THR A 14 -2.83 5.52 10.58
CA THR A 14 -1.82 4.47 10.79
C THR A 14 -0.91 4.25 9.58
N LYS A 15 -1.38 4.57 8.35
CA LYS A 15 -0.69 4.30 7.08
C LYS A 15 0.19 5.50 6.69
N LEU A 16 0.03 6.04 5.51
CA LEU A 16 0.84 7.12 4.96
C LEU A 16 0.88 8.39 5.83
N ILE A 17 -0.17 8.68 6.63
CA ILE A 17 -0.18 9.87 7.51
C ILE A 17 0.90 9.71 8.58
N ASP A 18 0.92 8.62 9.34
CA ASP A 18 2.03 8.31 10.24
C ASP A 18 3.33 8.05 9.46
N GLY A 19 3.28 7.14 8.49
CA GLY A 19 4.35 6.84 7.55
C GLY A 19 5.57 6.13 8.12
N GLN A 20 5.54 5.69 9.38
CA GLN A 20 6.67 5.01 10.02
C GLN A 20 6.26 3.87 10.97
N GLY A 21 4.99 3.48 10.95
CA GLY A 21 4.48 2.37 11.78
C GLY A 21 4.56 2.62 13.29
N ARG A 22 4.48 3.89 13.73
CA ARG A 22 4.66 4.28 15.16
C ARG A 22 3.37 4.29 15.95
N VAL A 23 2.26 4.72 15.31
CA VAL A 23 0.98 4.92 16.00
C VAL A 23 -0.19 4.41 15.18
N LEU A 24 -1.22 3.94 15.88
CA LEU A 24 -2.52 3.66 15.31
C LEU A 24 -3.39 4.92 15.40
N GLY A 25 -4.12 5.23 14.34
CA GLY A 25 -5.01 6.38 14.34
C GLY A 25 -5.90 6.44 13.10
N GLY A 26 -6.94 7.25 13.22
CA GLY A 26 -7.86 7.59 12.14
C GLY A 26 -8.12 9.08 12.10
N VAL A 27 -8.49 9.58 10.92
CA VAL A 27 -8.92 10.96 10.73
C VAL A 27 -10.19 10.96 9.91
N THR A 28 -11.22 11.66 10.41
CA THR A 28 -12.44 11.91 9.68
C THR A 28 -12.55 13.41 9.41
N VAL A 29 -12.75 13.78 8.16
CA VAL A 29 -12.94 15.16 7.70
C VAL A 29 -14.22 15.26 6.87
N GLY A 30 -14.90 16.42 6.92
CA GLY A 30 -16.13 16.60 6.12
C GLY A 30 -16.99 17.73 6.62
N ARG A 31 -18.27 17.64 6.34
CA ARG A 31 -19.28 18.65 6.72
C ARG A 31 -19.31 18.86 8.23
N LYS A 32 -19.36 20.12 8.64
CA LYS A 32 -19.27 20.54 10.05
C LYS A 32 -20.34 19.93 10.93
N ASP A 33 -21.57 19.82 10.44
CA ASP A 33 -22.71 19.23 11.14
C ASP A 33 -22.45 17.75 11.46
N LEU A 34 -22.06 16.95 10.47
CA LEU A 34 -21.72 15.53 10.61
C LEU A 34 -20.49 15.31 11.51
N ILE A 35 -19.46 16.11 11.34
CA ILE A 35 -18.25 16.04 12.20
C ILE A 35 -18.63 16.37 13.65
N ARG A 36 -19.59 17.29 13.88
CA ARG A 36 -20.06 17.60 15.24
C ARG A 36 -20.70 16.38 15.91
N GLU A 37 -21.55 15.65 15.19
CA GLU A 37 -22.19 14.43 15.70
C GLU A 37 -21.16 13.33 16.00
N ILE A 38 -20.21 13.10 15.08
CA ILE A 38 -19.11 12.14 15.26
C ILE A 38 -18.27 12.51 16.49
N TYR A 39 -17.95 13.79 16.65
CA TYR A 39 -17.20 14.29 17.81
C TYR A 39 -17.94 14.00 19.13
N LEU A 40 -19.23 14.30 19.19
CA LEU A 40 -20.04 14.03 20.38
C LEU A 40 -20.12 12.54 20.69
N PHE A 41 -20.28 11.70 19.66
CA PHE A 41 -20.28 10.25 19.82
C PHE A 41 -18.91 9.77 20.36
N ALA A 42 -17.80 10.14 19.73
CA ALA A 42 -16.45 9.75 20.13
C ALA A 42 -16.13 10.20 21.57
N ARG A 43 -16.54 11.43 21.94
CA ARG A 43 -16.38 11.97 23.29
C ARG A 43 -17.09 11.13 24.35
N ASN A 44 -18.32 10.69 24.04
CA ASN A 44 -19.16 9.96 24.99
C ASN A 44 -18.80 8.46 25.08
N THR A 45 -18.23 7.89 24.00
CA THR A 45 -17.82 6.47 23.95
C THR A 45 -16.34 6.25 24.32
N GLY A 46 -15.56 7.34 24.45
CA GLY A 46 -14.14 7.25 24.74
C GLY A 46 -13.25 6.88 23.54
N SER A 47 -13.79 6.86 22.32
CA SER A 47 -13.05 6.56 21.08
C SER A 47 -12.17 7.72 20.64
N ALA A 48 -11.42 8.33 21.56
CA ALA A 48 -10.55 9.46 21.32
C ALA A 48 -9.09 9.02 21.19
N LEU A 49 -8.39 9.63 20.24
CA LEU A 49 -6.95 9.42 20.08
C LEU A 49 -6.19 10.01 21.27
N SER A 50 -5.12 9.33 21.73
CA SER A 50 -4.28 9.90 22.80
C SER A 50 -3.60 11.19 22.32
N PRO A 51 -3.33 12.17 23.22
CA PRO A 51 -2.63 13.40 22.84
C PRO A 51 -1.25 13.16 22.23
N PHE A 52 -0.52 12.15 22.72
CA PHE A 52 0.78 11.77 22.18
C PHE A 52 0.65 11.27 20.72
N ASN A 53 -0.28 10.36 20.46
CA ASN A 53 -0.50 9.86 19.10
C ASN A 53 -0.97 10.99 18.16
N ALA A 54 -1.83 11.89 18.62
CA ALA A 54 -2.26 13.06 17.86
C ALA A 54 -1.09 13.98 17.50
N TRP A 55 -0.17 14.20 18.44
CA TRP A 55 1.05 14.97 18.20
C TRP A 55 1.96 14.29 17.17
N VAL A 56 2.22 12.98 17.30
CA VAL A 56 3.01 12.22 16.31
C VAL A 56 2.42 12.35 14.92
N LEU A 57 1.10 12.15 14.77
CA LEU A 57 0.42 12.25 13.47
C LEU A 57 0.49 13.67 12.90
N SER A 58 0.31 14.71 13.75
CA SER A 58 0.43 16.11 13.34
C SER A 58 1.83 16.42 12.81
N LYS A 59 2.88 15.96 13.49
CA LYS A 59 4.26 16.12 13.04
C LYS A 59 4.57 15.36 11.76
N SER A 60 4.02 14.18 11.60
CA SER A 60 4.18 13.37 10.39
C SER A 60 3.53 14.01 9.16
N MET A 61 2.43 14.73 9.35
CA MET A 61 1.74 15.41 8.26
C MET A 61 2.59 16.53 7.63
N GLU A 62 3.52 17.12 8.36
CA GLU A 62 4.41 18.18 7.84
C GLU A 62 5.25 17.71 6.64
N THR A 63 5.54 16.41 6.56
CA THR A 63 6.33 15.79 5.48
C THR A 63 5.51 14.87 4.57
N LEU A 64 4.19 14.79 4.76
CA LEU A 64 3.34 13.83 4.05
C LEU A 64 3.45 13.96 2.54
N ALA A 65 3.35 15.17 1.99
CA ALA A 65 3.39 15.40 0.55
C ALA A 65 4.71 14.92 -0.06
N ILE A 66 5.85 15.32 0.51
CA ILE A 66 7.19 14.94 0.03
C ILE A 66 7.38 13.41 0.08
N ARG A 67 6.89 12.77 1.14
CA ARG A 67 6.96 11.30 1.26
C ARG A 67 6.11 10.60 0.21
N VAL A 68 4.86 11.06 0.03
CA VAL A 68 3.95 10.47 -0.96
C VAL A 68 4.49 10.64 -2.38
N ASP A 69 5.02 11.80 -2.73
CA ASP A 69 5.65 12.04 -4.04
C ASP A 69 6.79 11.05 -4.27
N ARG A 70 7.67 10.88 -3.29
CA ARG A 70 8.78 9.93 -3.39
C ARG A 70 8.32 8.48 -3.47
N HIS A 71 7.32 8.07 -2.68
CA HIS A 71 6.74 6.75 -2.77
C HIS A 71 6.20 6.45 -4.18
N CYS A 72 5.47 7.40 -4.76
CA CYS A 72 4.86 7.25 -6.09
C CYS A 72 5.89 7.17 -7.21
N GLU A 73 6.93 8.02 -7.17
CA GLU A 73 8.03 8.00 -8.13
C GLU A 73 8.76 6.65 -8.10
N THR A 74 9.14 6.22 -6.90
CA THR A 74 9.81 4.92 -6.70
C THR A 74 8.92 3.76 -7.11
N ALA A 75 7.62 3.81 -6.79
CA ALA A 75 6.67 2.76 -7.17
C ALA A 75 6.53 2.61 -8.68
N LEU A 76 6.51 3.71 -9.43
CA LEU A 76 6.46 3.64 -10.89
C LEU A 76 7.72 2.99 -11.46
N ASN A 77 8.91 3.35 -10.96
CA ASN A 77 10.17 2.75 -11.39
C ASN A 77 10.23 1.25 -11.12
N VAL A 78 9.83 0.83 -9.90
CA VAL A 78 9.78 -0.58 -9.52
C VAL A 78 8.72 -1.35 -10.32
N ALA A 79 7.54 -0.77 -10.53
CA ALA A 79 6.48 -1.41 -11.30
C ALA A 79 6.88 -1.62 -12.75
N SER A 80 7.58 -0.65 -13.38
CA SER A 80 8.12 -0.79 -14.74
C SER A 80 9.19 -1.88 -14.82
N PHE A 81 10.09 -1.96 -13.85
CA PHE A 81 11.08 -3.05 -13.77
C PHE A 81 10.40 -4.43 -13.69
N LEU A 82 9.38 -4.55 -12.83
CA LEU A 82 8.66 -5.82 -12.65
C LEU A 82 7.87 -6.22 -13.91
N GLU A 83 7.29 -5.26 -14.63
CA GLU A 83 6.53 -5.50 -15.85
C GLU A 83 7.39 -6.13 -16.95
N ASP A 84 8.66 -5.73 -17.05
CA ASP A 84 9.62 -6.24 -18.03
C ASP A 84 10.36 -7.52 -17.57
N HIS A 85 10.11 -8.01 -16.36
CA HIS A 85 10.87 -9.12 -15.79
C HIS A 85 10.29 -10.48 -16.20
N PRO A 86 11.09 -11.43 -16.75
CA PRO A 86 10.59 -12.71 -17.30
C PRO A 86 9.96 -13.65 -16.27
N GLU A 87 10.32 -13.53 -14.99
CA GLU A 87 9.75 -14.33 -13.91
C GLU A 87 8.45 -13.76 -13.34
N ILE A 88 7.90 -12.70 -13.96
CA ILE A 88 6.65 -12.04 -13.54
C ILE A 88 5.55 -12.31 -14.58
N ASN A 89 4.41 -12.80 -14.10
CA ASN A 89 3.24 -13.11 -14.93
C ASN A 89 2.44 -11.86 -15.30
N TRP A 90 2.21 -11.01 -14.33
CA TRP A 90 1.51 -9.73 -14.49
C TRP A 90 1.88 -8.76 -13.36
N VAL A 91 1.74 -7.46 -13.67
CA VAL A 91 1.85 -6.37 -12.71
C VAL A 91 0.60 -5.51 -12.77
N LYS A 92 0.07 -5.14 -11.62
CA LYS A 92 -1.04 -4.18 -11.48
C LYS A 92 -0.53 -2.94 -10.76
N TYR A 93 -0.36 -1.88 -11.51
CA TYR A 93 -0.05 -0.55 -10.99
C TYR A 93 -0.76 0.51 -11.86
N PRO A 94 -1.56 1.43 -11.27
CA PRO A 94 -2.49 2.27 -12.05
C PRO A 94 -1.83 3.15 -13.11
N PHE A 95 -0.54 3.45 -12.98
CA PHE A 95 0.20 4.31 -13.92
C PHE A 95 1.13 3.54 -14.88
N LEU A 96 1.02 2.21 -14.95
CA LEU A 96 1.54 1.44 -16.08
C LEU A 96 0.55 1.52 -17.25
N LYS A 97 1.06 1.66 -18.48
CA LYS A 97 0.23 1.74 -19.71
C LYS A 97 -0.57 0.45 -19.96
N SER A 98 -0.08 -0.67 -19.49
CA SER A 98 -0.74 -1.99 -19.54
C SER A 98 -1.93 -2.10 -18.58
N HIS A 99 -2.05 -1.22 -17.58
CA HIS A 99 -3.15 -1.29 -16.63
C HIS A 99 -4.50 -1.00 -17.30
N PRO A 100 -5.52 -1.87 -17.15
CA PRO A 100 -6.78 -1.74 -17.89
C PRO A 100 -7.54 -0.42 -17.61
N GLN A 101 -7.26 0.22 -16.48
CA GLN A 101 -7.85 1.50 -16.08
C GLN A 101 -6.85 2.67 -16.13
N TYR A 102 -5.76 2.55 -16.91
CA TYR A 102 -4.73 3.60 -16.99
C TYR A 102 -5.30 4.98 -17.30
N GLU A 103 -6.13 5.09 -18.35
CA GLU A 103 -6.74 6.36 -18.76
C GLU A 103 -7.69 6.93 -17.69
N LEU A 104 -8.39 6.06 -16.95
CA LEU A 104 -9.21 6.50 -15.82
C LEU A 104 -8.34 7.01 -14.67
N ALA A 105 -7.29 6.27 -14.32
CA ALA A 105 -6.34 6.66 -13.28
C ALA A 105 -5.70 8.02 -13.58
N LYS A 106 -5.26 8.25 -14.80
CA LYS A 106 -4.68 9.54 -15.26
C LYS A 106 -5.65 10.72 -15.12
N ARG A 107 -6.95 10.48 -15.25
CA ARG A 107 -7.97 11.54 -15.08
C ARG A 107 -8.31 11.82 -13.62
N GLN A 108 -8.22 10.80 -12.75
CA GLN A 108 -8.68 10.90 -11.36
C GLN A 108 -7.54 11.09 -10.35
N MET A 109 -6.32 10.72 -10.70
CA MET A 109 -5.17 10.70 -9.82
C MET A 109 -4.01 11.49 -10.44
N SER A 110 -3.27 12.21 -9.60
CA SER A 110 -2.04 12.87 -10.02
C SER A 110 -0.85 11.90 -10.15
N GLN A 111 -0.88 10.81 -9.36
CA GLN A 111 0.18 9.81 -9.30
C GLN A 111 -0.43 8.43 -8.99
N GLY A 112 0.32 7.33 -9.28
CA GLY A 112 -0.18 5.95 -9.18
C GLY A 112 -0.27 5.36 -7.77
N GLY A 113 0.20 6.08 -6.76
CA GLY A 113 0.26 5.56 -5.38
C GLY A 113 1.52 4.74 -5.09
N SER A 114 1.57 4.13 -3.90
CA SER A 114 2.74 3.39 -3.42
C SER A 114 2.56 1.87 -3.43
N ILE A 115 1.42 1.36 -3.90
CA ILE A 115 1.08 -0.06 -3.86
C ILE A 115 1.20 -0.67 -5.24
N ILE A 116 1.95 -1.75 -5.35
CA ILE A 116 2.11 -2.59 -6.53
C ILE A 116 1.59 -3.98 -6.18
N ALA A 117 0.81 -4.59 -7.05
CA ALA A 117 0.51 -6.01 -7.00
C ALA A 117 1.11 -6.69 -8.23
N PHE A 118 1.73 -7.85 -8.04
CA PHE A 118 2.30 -8.64 -9.13
C PHE A 118 2.23 -10.14 -8.81
N GLU A 119 2.41 -10.97 -9.80
CA GLU A 119 2.44 -12.42 -9.65
C GLU A 119 3.74 -13.00 -10.15
N VAL A 120 4.39 -13.79 -9.29
CA VAL A 120 5.59 -14.54 -9.63
C VAL A 120 5.22 -15.80 -10.42
N ASN A 121 5.96 -16.10 -11.50
CA ASN A 121 5.80 -17.33 -12.27
C ASN A 121 6.10 -18.55 -11.41
N GLY A 122 5.26 -19.60 -11.50
CA GLY A 122 5.43 -20.85 -10.76
C GLY A 122 4.60 -20.98 -9.48
N GLY A 123 3.61 -20.08 -9.30
CA GLY A 123 2.59 -20.18 -8.26
C GLY A 123 3.12 -20.12 -6.84
N LEU A 124 2.50 -20.88 -5.91
CA LEU A 124 2.76 -20.81 -4.48
C LEU A 124 4.24 -21.10 -4.10
N GLU A 125 4.85 -22.12 -4.73
CA GLU A 125 6.22 -22.52 -4.39
C GLU A 125 7.26 -21.48 -4.87
N ALA A 126 7.05 -20.88 -6.03
CA ALA A 126 7.89 -19.78 -6.50
C ALA A 126 7.70 -18.54 -5.61
N GLY A 127 6.47 -18.24 -5.21
CA GLY A 127 6.17 -17.20 -4.24
C GLY A 127 6.90 -17.41 -2.91
N ARG A 128 6.90 -18.64 -2.36
CA ARG A 128 7.64 -18.97 -1.13
C ARG A 128 9.13 -18.72 -1.29
N ARG A 129 9.75 -19.25 -2.35
CA ARG A 129 11.18 -19.03 -2.62
C ARG A 129 11.50 -17.55 -2.71
N PHE A 130 10.69 -16.77 -3.43
CA PHE A 130 10.83 -15.33 -3.53
C PHE A 130 10.87 -14.66 -2.14
N PHE A 131 9.90 -14.98 -1.25
CA PHE A 131 9.84 -14.43 0.09
C PHE A 131 11.05 -14.82 0.96
N ASP A 132 11.54 -16.06 0.84
CA ASP A 132 12.70 -16.56 1.59
C ASP A 132 14.00 -15.86 1.17
N GLN A 133 14.05 -15.28 -0.02
CA GLN A 133 15.23 -14.60 -0.57
C GLN A 133 15.23 -13.08 -0.38
N ILE A 134 14.12 -12.49 -0.02
CA ILE A 134 14.03 -11.05 0.29
C ILE A 134 14.95 -10.70 1.47
N LYS A 135 15.76 -9.64 1.33
CA LYS A 135 16.75 -9.21 2.33
C LYS A 135 16.53 -7.80 2.83
N LEU A 136 16.12 -6.89 1.96
CA LEU A 136 15.88 -5.48 2.29
C LEU A 136 14.44 -5.21 2.71
N LEU A 137 13.48 -5.77 1.97
CA LEU A 137 12.07 -5.49 2.17
C LEU A 137 11.53 -6.17 3.44
N SER A 138 10.71 -5.46 4.18
CA SER A 138 10.10 -5.98 5.42
C SER A 138 8.91 -6.89 5.11
N LEU A 139 8.89 -8.09 5.69
CA LEU A 139 7.75 -9.00 5.61
C LEU A 139 6.69 -8.58 6.64
N SER A 140 5.57 -7.99 6.19
CA SER A 140 4.50 -7.54 7.07
C SER A 140 3.19 -7.37 6.30
N SER A 141 2.05 -7.44 7.00
CA SER A 141 0.74 -7.12 6.44
C SER A 141 0.42 -5.62 6.39
N ASN A 142 1.29 -4.76 6.93
CA ASN A 142 1.09 -3.30 6.92
C ASN A 142 1.35 -2.69 5.53
N LEU A 143 1.18 -1.37 5.40
CA LEU A 143 1.48 -0.59 4.20
C LEU A 143 1.66 0.90 4.55
N GLY A 144 2.25 1.68 3.64
CA GLY A 144 2.40 3.12 3.81
C GLY A 144 3.47 3.52 4.82
N ASP A 145 4.45 2.66 5.06
CA ASP A 145 5.63 2.91 5.90
C ASP A 145 6.77 3.50 5.05
N SER A 146 7.71 4.17 5.70
CA SER A 146 8.97 4.62 5.07
C SER A 146 9.86 3.46 4.62
N ARG A 147 9.63 2.26 5.15
CA ARG A 147 10.25 1.01 4.69
C ARG A 147 9.36 0.34 3.65
N SER A 148 9.98 -0.23 2.63
CA SER A 148 9.28 -1.09 1.68
C SER A 148 8.81 -2.37 2.38
N ILE A 149 7.53 -2.71 2.17
CA ILE A 149 6.89 -3.86 2.81
C ILE A 149 6.35 -4.79 1.73
N VAL A 150 6.66 -6.06 1.86
CA VAL A 150 6.14 -7.10 0.98
C VAL A 150 5.25 -8.07 1.75
N THR A 151 4.15 -8.49 1.10
CA THR A 151 3.12 -9.35 1.71
C THR A 151 2.67 -10.38 0.70
N HIS A 152 2.44 -11.61 1.15
CA HIS A 152 1.75 -12.65 0.39
C HIS A 152 0.26 -12.70 0.81
N PRO A 153 -0.67 -12.11 0.06
CA PRO A 153 -2.06 -11.98 0.50
C PRO A 153 -2.74 -13.32 0.78
N ALA A 154 -2.49 -14.34 -0.05
CA ALA A 154 -3.12 -15.64 0.07
C ALA A 154 -2.82 -16.36 1.39
N SER A 155 -1.59 -16.21 1.95
CA SER A 155 -1.21 -16.85 3.21
C SER A 155 -1.32 -15.94 4.44
N THR A 156 -1.62 -14.65 4.26
CA THR A 156 -1.65 -13.65 5.37
C THR A 156 -2.99 -12.95 5.48
N THR A 157 -3.19 -11.87 4.76
CA THR A 157 -4.36 -10.98 4.89
C THR A 157 -5.67 -11.63 4.43
N HIS A 158 -5.62 -12.62 3.55
CA HIS A 158 -6.77 -13.34 2.99
C HIS A 158 -6.72 -14.86 3.23
N SER A 159 -5.91 -15.31 4.19
CA SER A 159 -5.74 -16.74 4.53
C SER A 159 -7.01 -17.43 5.03
N LYS A 160 -7.99 -16.63 5.50
CA LYS A 160 -9.28 -17.16 5.98
C LYS A 160 -10.31 -17.36 4.87
N LEU A 161 -10.07 -16.84 3.68
CA LEU A 161 -10.95 -17.05 2.52
C LEU A 161 -10.67 -18.42 1.89
N ALA A 162 -11.72 -19.08 1.39
CA ALA A 162 -11.57 -20.26 0.56
C ALA A 162 -10.82 -19.90 -0.75
N PRO A 163 -10.11 -20.86 -1.38
CA PRO A 163 -9.35 -20.60 -2.60
C PRO A 163 -10.19 -19.98 -3.73
N GLU A 164 -11.42 -20.45 -3.92
CA GLU A 164 -12.37 -19.92 -4.89
C GLU A 164 -12.79 -18.47 -4.60
N ASP A 165 -13.00 -18.12 -3.33
CA ASP A 165 -13.33 -16.75 -2.92
C ASP A 165 -12.14 -15.80 -3.11
N ARG A 166 -10.91 -16.27 -2.85
CA ARG A 166 -9.70 -15.51 -3.14
C ARG A 166 -9.55 -15.22 -4.64
N LEU A 167 -9.76 -16.24 -5.48
CA LEU A 167 -9.70 -16.07 -6.94
C LEU A 167 -10.79 -15.14 -7.46
N ALA A 168 -12.01 -15.19 -6.90
CA ALA A 168 -13.12 -14.32 -7.27
C ALA A 168 -12.81 -12.84 -7.03
N VAL A 169 -11.97 -12.51 -6.04
CA VAL A 169 -11.47 -11.15 -5.77
C VAL A 169 -10.09 -10.88 -6.39
N GLY A 170 -9.60 -11.77 -7.26
CA GLY A 170 -8.36 -11.61 -8.02
C GLY A 170 -7.08 -11.85 -7.22
N ILE A 171 -7.16 -12.60 -6.13
CA ILE A 171 -6.00 -12.99 -5.31
C ILE A 171 -5.61 -14.42 -5.68
N THR A 172 -4.53 -14.53 -6.43
CA THR A 172 -3.92 -15.81 -6.81
C THR A 172 -2.91 -16.29 -5.78
N ASP A 173 -2.53 -17.58 -5.85
CA ASP A 173 -1.56 -18.17 -4.93
C ASP A 173 -0.10 -17.66 -5.14
N GLY A 174 0.20 -17.09 -6.31
CA GLY A 174 1.50 -16.47 -6.61
C GLY A 174 1.51 -14.94 -6.43
N MET A 175 0.40 -14.35 -6.00
CA MET A 175 0.26 -12.91 -5.90
C MET A 175 1.09 -12.35 -4.74
N VAL A 176 1.83 -11.30 -5.05
CA VAL A 176 2.62 -10.49 -4.10
C VAL A 176 2.06 -9.07 -4.07
N ARG A 177 1.90 -8.50 -2.88
CA ARG A 177 1.63 -7.08 -2.68
C ARG A 177 2.87 -6.40 -2.13
N LEU A 178 3.32 -5.36 -2.80
CA LEU A 178 4.45 -4.53 -2.42
C LEU A 178 3.95 -3.11 -2.07
N SER A 179 4.28 -2.64 -0.88
CA SER A 179 4.12 -1.26 -0.46
C SER A 179 5.49 -0.59 -0.48
N ILE A 180 5.71 0.28 -1.43
CA ILE A 180 6.98 0.96 -1.64
C ILE A 180 7.26 1.95 -0.51
N GLY A 181 8.48 1.91 0.02
CA GLY A 181 9.01 2.81 1.02
C GLY A 181 9.77 4.01 0.42
N LEU A 182 10.71 4.55 1.19
CA LEU A 182 11.53 5.72 0.84
C LEU A 182 12.98 5.35 0.51
N GLU A 183 13.31 4.08 0.46
CA GLU A 183 14.62 3.58 0.07
C GLU A 183 14.95 4.01 -1.38
N HIS A 184 16.22 4.01 -1.72
CA HIS A 184 16.62 4.29 -3.10
C HIS A 184 16.02 3.22 -4.05
N PRO A 185 15.42 3.61 -5.18
CA PRO A 185 14.73 2.66 -6.07
C PRO A 185 15.62 1.50 -6.52
N GLU A 186 16.90 1.75 -6.77
CA GLU A 186 17.85 0.70 -7.20
C GLU A 186 18.11 -0.37 -6.14
N TYR A 187 18.05 -0.01 -4.85
CA TYR A 187 18.18 -1.01 -3.78
C TYR A 187 16.97 -1.92 -3.70
N ILE A 188 15.77 -1.36 -3.87
CA ILE A 188 14.53 -2.14 -3.95
C ILE A 188 14.58 -3.07 -5.16
N ILE A 189 14.92 -2.54 -6.34
CA ILE A 189 15.03 -3.31 -7.59
C ILE A 189 16.09 -4.40 -7.46
N HIS A 190 17.23 -4.10 -6.86
CA HIS A 190 18.29 -5.10 -6.64
C HIS A 190 17.82 -6.25 -5.73
N ASP A 191 17.09 -5.93 -4.64
CA ASP A 191 16.56 -6.95 -3.73
C ASP A 191 15.50 -7.82 -4.41
N LEU A 192 14.59 -7.21 -5.17
CA LEU A 192 13.59 -7.94 -5.96
C LEU A 192 14.24 -8.84 -7.02
N LYS A 193 15.21 -8.30 -7.75
CA LYS A 193 15.92 -9.03 -8.81
C LYS A 193 16.60 -10.27 -8.28
N GLN A 194 17.41 -10.14 -7.21
CA GLN A 194 18.11 -11.27 -6.63
C GLN A 194 17.13 -12.32 -6.05
N ALA A 195 15.97 -11.90 -5.55
CA ALA A 195 14.96 -12.82 -5.04
C ALA A 195 14.17 -13.56 -6.16
N LEU A 196 14.08 -12.98 -7.35
CA LEU A 196 13.42 -13.58 -8.52
C LEU A 196 14.36 -14.52 -9.33
N GLU A 197 15.67 -14.30 -9.31
CA GLU A 197 16.64 -15.05 -10.12
C GLU A 197 17.04 -16.43 -9.53
N ILE A 198 16.65 -16.74 -8.30
CA ILE A 198 16.99 -18.02 -7.67
C ILE A 198 15.99 -19.10 -8.10
N LYS A 199 16.48 -20.04 -8.88
CA LYS A 199 15.75 -21.22 -9.38
C LYS A 199 15.70 -22.35 -8.35
#